data_313ffbf008d27f1503515bacd9caef57
#
_entry.id   313ffbf008d27f1503515bacd9caef57
#
_cell.length_a   1.000
_cell.length_b   1.000
_cell.length_c   1.000
_cell.angle_alpha   90.00
_cell.angle_beta   90.00
_cell.angle_gamma   90.00
#
_symmetry.space_group_name_H-M   'P 1'
#
loop_
_entity.id
_entity.type
_entity.pdbx_description
1 polymer ?
#
loop_
_entity_poly.entity_id
_entity_poly.type
_entity_poly.pdbx_seq_one_letter_code
_entity_poly.pdbx_strand_id
1 'polypeptide(L)'
;MNREKVIFAFFIILAATLNFGFVIGEIDNPEHHHVWEFFAAFVVNLVVTVLKFGDRTQVGATHLATSLVALLQLAAAALVWTLAPTGPDGVIGTSTMTSIVSLSAGALLANIVSVVILIVETTLQRR
;
A
#
# COMPACT_ATOMS: atom_id res chain seq x y z
N MET A 1 -12.57 3.84 -24.40
CA MET A 1 -12.10 3.48 -23.04
C MET A 1 -10.58 3.41 -23.02
N ASN A 2 -9.98 4.03 -22.02
CA ASN A 2 -8.53 4.07 -21.89
C ASN A 2 -8.04 2.86 -21.08
N ARG A 3 -7.35 1.93 -21.74
CA ARG A 3 -6.85 0.71 -21.10
C ARG A 3 -5.86 0.98 -19.97
N GLU A 4 -4.97 1.94 -20.18
CA GLU A 4 -3.97 2.29 -19.16
C GLU A 4 -4.64 2.76 -17.89
N LYS A 5 -5.70 3.54 -18.03
CA LYS A 5 -6.45 4.05 -16.89
C LYS A 5 -7.18 2.93 -16.14
N VAL A 6 -7.76 1.99 -16.87
CA VAL A 6 -8.42 0.82 -16.27
C VAL A 6 -7.41 -0.02 -15.49
N ILE A 7 -6.25 -0.28 -16.08
CA ILE A 7 -5.21 -1.08 -15.45
C ILE A 7 -4.70 -0.39 -14.19
N PHE A 8 -4.40 0.91 -14.27
CA PHE A 8 -3.93 1.64 -13.11
C PHE A 8 -4.99 1.68 -12.01
N ALA A 9 -6.24 1.98 -12.37
CA ALA A 9 -7.34 2.01 -11.39
C ALA A 9 -7.50 0.67 -10.69
N PHE A 10 -7.44 -0.42 -11.45
CA PHE A 10 -7.53 -1.76 -10.89
C PHE A 10 -6.44 -1.98 -9.84
N PHE A 11 -5.19 -1.71 -10.19
CA PHE A 11 -4.07 -2.00 -9.30
C PHE A 11 -4.02 -1.08 -8.09
N ILE A 12 -4.35 0.21 -8.24
CA ILE A 12 -4.32 1.11 -7.08
C ILE A 12 -5.45 0.79 -6.09
N ILE A 13 -6.62 0.42 -6.59
CA ILE A 13 -7.72 0.02 -5.72
C ILE A 13 -7.39 -1.32 -5.06
N LEU A 14 -6.79 -2.25 -5.81
CA LEU A 14 -6.35 -3.52 -5.25
C LEU A 14 -5.29 -3.30 -4.15
N ALA A 15 -4.34 -2.40 -4.38
CA ALA A 15 -3.34 -2.05 -3.38
C ALA A 15 -4.00 -1.54 -2.10
N ALA A 16 -4.97 -0.64 -2.24
CA ALA A 16 -5.69 -0.09 -1.09
C ALA A 16 -6.46 -1.18 -0.33
N THR A 17 -7.14 -2.07 -1.05
CA THR A 17 -7.94 -3.13 -0.41
C THR A 17 -7.07 -4.16 0.28
N LEU A 18 -5.95 -4.57 -0.33
CA LEU A 18 -5.02 -5.51 0.29
C LEU A 18 -4.36 -4.89 1.53
N ASN A 19 -3.98 -3.63 1.44
CA ASN A 19 -3.39 -2.91 2.56
C ASN A 19 -4.39 -2.76 3.70
N PHE A 20 -5.64 -2.44 3.38
CA PHE A 20 -6.71 -2.36 4.36
C PHE A 20 -6.93 -3.71 5.04
N GLY A 21 -6.98 -4.80 4.25
CA GLY A 21 -7.15 -6.14 4.78
C GLY A 21 -6.04 -6.54 5.75
N PHE A 22 -4.80 -6.12 5.45
CA PHE A 22 -3.68 -6.39 6.34
C PHE A 22 -3.78 -5.60 7.65
N VAL A 23 -4.20 -4.33 7.57
CA VAL A 23 -4.16 -3.40 8.70
C VAL A 23 -5.34 -3.61 9.66
N ILE A 24 -6.48 -4.11 9.17
CA ILE A 24 -7.69 -4.24 9.97
C ILE A 24 -7.49 -5.23 11.13
N GLY A 25 -8.12 -4.94 12.26
CA GLY A 25 -8.02 -5.75 13.46
C GLY A 25 -7.25 -5.03 14.55
N GLU A 26 -6.93 -5.73 15.63
CA GLU A 26 -6.15 -5.16 16.70
C GLU A 26 -4.71 -4.93 16.24
N ILE A 27 -4.23 -3.70 16.40
CA ILE A 27 -2.95 -3.26 15.84
C ILE A 27 -1.78 -4.10 16.36
N ASP A 28 -1.81 -4.52 17.62
CA ASP A 28 -0.71 -5.23 18.26
C ASP A 28 -0.83 -6.75 18.21
N ASN A 29 -1.89 -7.28 17.60
CA ASN A 29 -2.13 -8.72 17.57
C ASN A 29 -1.63 -9.33 16.26
N PRO A 30 -0.52 -10.12 16.27
CA PRO A 30 0.02 -10.69 15.04
C PRO A 30 -0.94 -11.63 14.30
N GLU A 31 -1.90 -12.23 15.01
CA GLU A 31 -2.86 -13.14 14.39
C GLU A 31 -3.87 -12.42 13.51
N HIS A 32 -4.06 -11.10 13.71
CA HIS A 32 -4.98 -10.30 12.90
C HIS A 32 -4.36 -9.79 11.60
N HIS A 33 -3.05 -10.00 11.40
CA HIS A 33 -2.33 -9.39 10.27
C HIS A 33 -1.58 -10.47 9.50
N HIS A 34 -2.17 -10.90 8.38
CA HIS A 34 -1.63 -12.00 7.59
C HIS A 34 -0.48 -11.54 6.69
N VAL A 35 0.63 -12.24 6.79
CA VAL A 35 1.84 -11.93 6.04
C VAL A 35 1.59 -11.95 4.52
N TRP A 36 0.72 -12.83 4.05
CA TRP A 36 0.43 -12.93 2.61
C TRP A 36 -0.26 -11.70 2.08
N GLU A 37 -1.17 -11.10 2.85
CA GLU A 37 -1.80 -9.84 2.47
C GLU A 37 -0.78 -8.71 2.43
N PHE A 38 0.17 -8.71 3.38
CA PHE A 38 1.24 -7.73 3.40
C PHE A 38 2.11 -7.83 2.14
N PHE A 39 2.55 -9.04 1.79
CA PHE A 39 3.37 -9.23 0.59
C PHE A 39 2.59 -8.89 -0.67
N ALA A 40 1.32 -9.27 -0.75
CA ALA A 40 0.49 -8.94 -1.89
C ALA A 40 0.36 -7.42 -2.04
N ALA A 41 0.12 -6.70 -0.95
CA ALA A 41 0.05 -5.24 -0.96
C ALA A 41 1.38 -4.63 -1.43
N PHE A 42 2.50 -5.16 -0.98
CA PHE A 42 3.82 -4.70 -1.37
C PHE A 42 4.03 -4.85 -2.89
N VAL A 43 3.74 -6.04 -3.42
CA VAL A 43 3.92 -6.34 -4.84
C VAL A 43 3.01 -5.46 -5.69
N VAL A 44 1.74 -5.32 -5.30
CA VAL A 44 0.80 -4.50 -6.05
C VAL A 44 1.21 -3.03 -6.02
N ASN A 45 1.71 -2.53 -4.89
CA ASN A 45 2.23 -1.16 -4.82
C ASN A 45 3.46 -0.97 -5.72
N LEU A 46 4.29 -2.00 -5.85
CA LEU A 46 5.42 -1.96 -6.78
C LEU A 46 4.93 -1.86 -8.23
N VAL A 47 3.91 -2.64 -8.58
CA VAL A 47 3.30 -2.60 -9.92
C VAL A 47 2.74 -1.20 -10.19
N VAL A 48 2.01 -0.63 -9.23
CA VAL A 48 1.43 0.73 -9.36
C VAL A 48 2.53 1.76 -9.61
N THR A 49 3.63 1.65 -8.87
CA THR A 49 4.77 2.57 -9.04
C THR A 49 5.34 2.47 -10.45
N VAL A 50 5.54 1.25 -10.94
CA VAL A 50 6.06 1.04 -12.29
C VAL A 50 5.10 1.59 -13.34
N LEU A 51 3.80 1.40 -13.17
CA LEU A 51 2.80 1.89 -14.12
C LEU A 51 2.82 3.42 -14.24
N LYS A 52 3.16 4.12 -13.18
CA LYS A 52 3.20 5.60 -13.21
C LYS A 52 4.59 6.17 -13.47
N PHE A 53 5.59 5.31 -13.52
CA PHE A 53 6.95 5.75 -13.79
C PHE A 53 7.02 6.24 -15.23
N GLY A 54 7.41 7.48 -15.44
CA GLY A 54 7.47 8.05 -16.76
C GLY A 54 6.25 8.85 -17.20
N ASP A 55 5.17 8.80 -16.43
CA ASP A 55 4.02 9.66 -16.71
C ASP A 55 4.39 11.10 -16.34
N ARG A 56 4.41 11.98 -17.35
CA ARG A 56 4.88 13.35 -17.19
C ARG A 56 3.80 14.35 -16.83
N THR A 57 2.55 13.92 -16.75
CA THR A 57 1.47 14.82 -16.33
C THR A 57 1.59 15.12 -14.84
N GLN A 58 1.02 16.25 -14.41
CA GLN A 58 1.01 16.59 -12.99
C GLN A 58 0.27 15.54 -12.16
N VAL A 59 -0.84 15.03 -12.69
CA VAL A 59 -1.60 13.98 -12.02
C VAL A 59 -0.78 12.70 -11.93
N GLY A 60 -0.12 12.32 -13.02
CA GLY A 60 0.76 11.14 -13.04
C GLY A 60 1.90 11.28 -12.04
N ALA A 61 2.50 12.46 -11.96
CA ALA A 61 3.57 12.73 -11.00
C ALA A 61 3.07 12.61 -9.56
N THR A 62 1.86 13.09 -9.27
CA THR A 62 1.28 12.97 -7.93
C THR A 62 1.00 11.51 -7.60
N HIS A 63 0.45 10.74 -8.54
CA HIS A 63 0.26 9.30 -8.35
C HIS A 63 1.58 8.58 -8.09
N LEU A 64 2.61 8.94 -8.84
CA LEU A 64 3.94 8.36 -8.61
C LEU A 64 4.45 8.69 -7.22
N ALA A 65 4.28 9.93 -6.76
CA ALA A 65 4.73 10.34 -5.43
C ALA A 65 4.01 9.55 -4.33
N THR A 66 2.68 9.40 -4.42
CA THR A 66 1.93 8.63 -3.42
C THR A 66 2.34 7.16 -3.43
N SER A 67 2.58 6.60 -4.62
CA SER A 67 3.03 5.21 -4.75
C SER A 67 4.41 5.01 -4.14
N LEU A 68 5.31 5.96 -4.32
CA LEU A 68 6.65 5.90 -3.73
C LEU A 68 6.58 5.97 -2.20
N VAL A 69 5.70 6.81 -1.65
CA VAL A 69 5.51 6.88 -0.20
C VAL A 69 4.98 5.54 0.32
N ALA A 70 3.96 4.98 -0.33
CA ALA A 70 3.40 3.69 0.08
C ALA A 70 4.47 2.60 0.02
N LEU A 71 5.23 2.55 -1.07
CA LEU A 71 6.27 1.55 -1.26
C LEU A 71 7.37 1.68 -0.22
N LEU A 72 7.79 2.92 0.07
CA LEU A 72 8.81 3.18 1.09
C LEU A 72 8.35 2.69 2.47
N GLN A 73 7.11 2.98 2.84
CA GLN A 73 6.60 2.58 4.15
C GLN A 73 6.42 1.07 4.24
N LEU A 74 5.96 0.41 3.18
CA LEU A 74 5.85 -1.03 3.16
C LEU A 74 7.23 -1.69 3.18
N ALA A 75 8.22 -1.10 2.49
CA ALA A 75 9.59 -1.60 2.54
C ALA A 75 10.16 -1.48 3.96
N ALA A 76 9.90 -0.37 4.64
CA ALA A 76 10.32 -0.20 6.03
C ALA A 76 9.65 -1.23 6.95
N ALA A 77 8.36 -1.48 6.73
CA ALA A 77 7.62 -2.50 7.49
C ALA A 77 8.20 -3.90 7.23
N ALA A 78 8.55 -4.20 5.99
CA ALA A 78 9.17 -5.48 5.63
C ALA A 78 10.52 -5.66 6.33
N LEU A 79 11.32 -4.60 6.40
CA LEU A 79 12.59 -4.64 7.13
C LEU A 79 12.37 -4.89 8.61
N VAL A 80 11.42 -4.20 9.22
CA VAL A 80 11.09 -4.42 10.63
C VAL A 80 10.67 -5.88 10.85
N TRP A 81 9.87 -6.41 9.93
CA TRP A 81 9.39 -7.78 10.05
C TRP A 81 10.52 -8.80 9.95
N THR A 82 11.40 -8.64 8.95
CA THR A 82 12.48 -9.62 8.72
C THR A 82 13.57 -9.57 9.79
N LEU A 83 13.80 -8.40 10.37
CA LEU A 83 14.82 -8.23 11.41
C LEU A 83 14.27 -8.42 12.82
N ALA A 84 12.97 -8.62 12.98
CA ALA A 84 12.33 -8.71 14.28
C ALA A 84 12.71 -10.01 14.99
N PRO A 85 13.02 -9.93 16.29
CA PRO A 85 13.19 -11.13 17.08
C PRO A 85 11.85 -11.84 17.26
N THR A 86 11.87 -13.17 17.19
CA THR A 86 10.68 -13.98 17.47
C THR A 86 10.81 -14.59 18.86
N GLY A 87 9.64 -14.80 19.51
CA GLY A 87 9.58 -15.47 20.79
C GLY A 87 9.78 -16.98 20.65
N PRO A 88 9.70 -17.71 21.78
CA PRO A 88 9.86 -19.17 21.76
C PRO A 88 8.84 -19.89 20.89
N ASP A 89 7.69 -19.25 20.64
CA ASP A 89 6.62 -19.77 19.77
C ASP A 89 6.85 -19.43 18.30
N GLY A 90 7.93 -18.74 17.97
CA GLY A 90 8.23 -18.32 16.60
C GLY A 90 7.39 -17.14 16.14
N VAL A 91 6.68 -16.47 17.04
CA VAL A 91 5.76 -15.36 16.70
C VAL A 91 6.43 -14.03 17.04
N ILE A 92 6.18 -13.05 16.19
CA ILE A 92 6.64 -11.68 16.39
C ILE A 92 5.92 -11.06 17.60
N GLY A 93 6.65 -10.28 18.39
CA GLY A 93 6.10 -9.60 19.56
C GLY A 93 5.09 -8.52 19.20
N THR A 94 4.24 -8.17 20.17
CA THR A 94 3.16 -7.18 19.96
C THR A 94 3.70 -5.81 19.60
N SER A 95 4.79 -5.39 20.23
CA SER A 95 5.42 -4.10 19.96
C SER A 95 5.91 -4.00 18.51
N THR A 96 6.53 -5.07 18.02
CA THR A 96 7.01 -5.13 16.63
C THR A 96 5.85 -5.11 15.65
N MET A 97 4.79 -5.88 15.93
CA MET A 97 3.62 -5.91 15.07
C MET A 97 2.94 -4.54 15.01
N THR A 98 2.89 -3.81 16.12
CA THR A 98 2.35 -2.45 16.14
C THR A 98 3.12 -1.54 15.18
N SER A 99 4.44 -1.65 15.16
CA SER A 99 5.27 -0.85 14.24
C SER A 99 4.99 -1.21 12.79
N ILE A 100 4.90 -2.51 12.48
CA ILE A 100 4.61 -2.98 11.12
C ILE A 100 3.25 -2.47 10.65
N VAL A 101 2.23 -2.60 11.48
CA VAL A 101 0.87 -2.18 11.13
C VAL A 101 0.80 -0.66 11.00
N SER A 102 1.51 0.07 11.85
CA SER A 102 1.56 1.54 11.78
C SER A 102 2.13 2.01 10.45
N LEU A 103 3.25 1.41 10.02
CA LEU A 103 3.86 1.73 8.72
C LEU A 103 2.92 1.36 7.57
N SER A 104 2.28 0.22 7.66
CA SER A 104 1.33 -0.24 6.63
C SER A 104 0.10 0.65 6.57
N ALA A 105 -0.36 1.16 7.71
CA ALA A 105 -1.46 2.12 7.75
C ALA A 105 -1.10 3.42 7.04
N GLY A 106 0.16 3.88 7.17
CA GLY A 106 0.65 5.02 6.42
C GLY A 106 0.62 4.76 4.91
N ALA A 107 1.04 3.56 4.49
CA ALA A 107 0.96 3.17 3.09
C ALA A 107 -0.49 3.13 2.61
N LEU A 108 -1.40 2.64 3.44
CA LEU A 108 -2.83 2.63 3.13
C LEU A 108 -3.34 4.06 2.89
N LEU A 109 -2.95 4.98 3.75
CA LEU A 109 -3.34 6.38 3.59
C LEU A 109 -2.85 6.94 2.25
N ALA A 110 -1.61 6.66 1.88
CA ALA A 110 -1.06 7.08 0.60
C ALA A 110 -1.86 6.49 -0.58
N ASN A 111 -2.23 5.22 -0.49
CA ASN A 111 -3.05 4.58 -1.51
C ASN A 111 -4.44 5.21 -1.60
N ILE A 112 -5.04 5.56 -0.46
CA ILE A 112 -6.34 6.23 -0.43
C ILE A 112 -6.25 7.60 -1.10
N VAL A 113 -5.17 8.36 -0.84
CA VAL A 113 -4.95 9.64 -1.50
C VAL A 113 -4.91 9.45 -3.02
N SER A 114 -4.21 8.43 -3.50
CA SER A 114 -4.14 8.15 -4.93
C SER A 114 -5.51 7.79 -5.52
N VAL A 115 -6.31 7.02 -4.79
CA VAL A 115 -7.68 6.67 -5.22
C VAL A 115 -8.55 7.92 -5.31
N VAL A 116 -8.44 8.83 -4.33
CA VAL A 116 -9.19 10.09 -4.34
C VAL A 116 -8.78 10.95 -5.54
N ILE A 117 -7.48 11.05 -5.81
CA ILE A 117 -6.99 11.80 -6.97
C ILE A 117 -7.56 11.19 -8.26
N LEU A 118 -7.57 9.87 -8.35
CA LEU A 118 -8.10 9.16 -9.51
C LEU A 118 -9.59 9.48 -9.72
N ILE A 119 -10.36 9.48 -8.66
CA ILE A 119 -11.79 9.81 -8.72
C ILE A 119 -12.00 11.25 -9.18
N VAL A 120 -11.26 12.19 -8.61
CA VAL A 120 -11.35 13.60 -8.98
C VAL A 120 -10.98 13.80 -10.45
N GLU A 121 -9.87 13.20 -10.88
CA GLU A 121 -9.43 13.28 -12.27
C GLU A 121 -10.50 12.73 -13.22
N THR A 122 -11.05 11.57 -12.91
CA THR A 122 -12.06 10.93 -13.73
C THR A 122 -13.32 11.80 -13.83
N THR A 123 -13.73 12.38 -12.71
CA THR A 123 -14.89 13.27 -12.67
C THR A 123 -14.68 14.50 -13.56
N LEU A 124 -13.50 15.11 -13.48
CA LEU A 124 -13.19 16.29 -14.27
C LEU A 124 -13.13 15.97 -15.76
N GLN A 125 -12.62 14.81 -16.13
CA GLN A 125 -12.51 14.42 -17.54
C GLN A 125 -13.87 14.11 -18.18
N ARG A 126 -14.88 13.84 -17.39
CA ARG A 126 -16.23 13.56 -17.91
C ARG A 126 -16.98 14.82 -18.35
N ARG A 127 -16.45 15.96 -18.05
CA ARG A 127 -17.02 17.24 -18.55
C ARG A 127 -16.59 17.48 -20.00
#